data_0117d6ee93cda2111bfdbbfe2997a8b3
#
_entry.id   0117d6ee93cda2111bfdbbfe2997a8b3
#
_cell.length_a   1.000
_cell.length_b   1.000
_cell.length_c   1.000
_cell.angle_alpha   90.00
_cell.angle_beta   90.00
_cell.angle_gamma   90.00
#
_symmetry.space_group_name_H-M   'P 1'
#
loop_
_entity.id
_entity.type
_entity.pdbx_description
1 polymer ?
#
loop_
_entity_poly.entity_id
_entity_poly.type
_entity_poly.pdbx_seq_one_letter_code
_entity_poly.pdbx_strand_id
1 'polypeptide(L)'
;LVGSEMCIRDRNKDEAECKAPMGTYISFDTPYVEYGDGFACGKAFDDRVGCLSLLRLLQEELPVDLVACFVSEEEVGCRGAKGAAFQQEPDIGIVLEGTTCNDLGDVPETAHVCEAGQGVAVSFMDGASIANRALFRKALDVAKQENIPHQVKHSVSGGNDGGAIQRAREGVPVVVLSVPCRYIHSPSSVVKLSDVESQFA
;
A
#
# COMPACT_ATOMS: atom_id res chain seq x y z
N LEU A 1 3.54 -21.81 1.68
CA LEU A 1 4.83 -21.80 2.38
C LEU A 1 5.78 -22.87 1.83
N VAL A 2 5.71 -23.10 0.54
CA VAL A 2 6.63 -24.00 -0.15
C VAL A 2 7.94 -23.26 -0.30
N GLY A 3 8.96 -23.72 0.41
CA GLY A 3 10.32 -23.16 0.31
C GLY A 3 10.81 -22.38 1.51
N SER A 4 10.09 -22.36 2.64
CA SER A 4 10.67 -21.82 3.87
C SER A 4 11.81 -22.73 4.35
N GLU A 5 12.87 -22.17 4.87
CA GLU A 5 13.99 -22.96 5.45
C GLU A 5 13.52 -23.95 6.52
N MET A 6 12.42 -23.65 7.20
CA MET A 6 11.82 -24.52 8.19
C MET A 6 11.33 -25.83 7.59
N CYS A 7 10.67 -25.79 6.42
CA CYS A 7 10.20 -26.99 5.72
C CYS A 7 11.37 -27.85 5.19
N ILE A 8 12.52 -27.23 4.91
CA ILE A 8 13.72 -27.92 4.42
C ILE A 8 14.48 -28.64 5.56
N ARG A 9 14.41 -28.12 6.79
CA ARG A 9 15.16 -28.63 7.95
C ARG A 9 14.41 -29.67 8.77
N ASP A 10 13.08 -29.67 8.72
CA ASP A 10 12.27 -30.59 9.50
C ASP A 10 12.18 -31.95 8.77
N ARG A 11 12.35 -33.05 9.55
CA ARG A 11 12.41 -34.41 9.01
C ARG A 11 11.02 -34.98 8.72
N ASN A 12 10.00 -34.48 9.41
CA ASN A 12 8.63 -34.96 9.31
C ASN A 12 7.66 -33.92 9.85
N LYS A 13 6.36 -34.19 9.66
CA LYS A 13 5.27 -33.31 10.09
C LYS A 13 5.24 -33.06 11.60
N ASP A 14 5.51 -34.08 12.40
CA ASP A 14 5.43 -33.98 13.86
C ASP A 14 6.52 -33.04 14.41
N GLU A 15 7.72 -33.10 13.84
CA GLU A 15 8.82 -32.16 14.15
C GLU A 15 8.46 -30.73 13.76
N ALA A 16 7.84 -30.53 12.60
CA ALA A 16 7.39 -29.22 12.17
C ALA A 16 6.26 -28.67 13.06
N GLU A 17 5.28 -29.48 13.43
CA GLU A 17 4.21 -29.10 14.33
C GLU A 17 4.69 -28.73 15.74
N CYS A 18 5.75 -29.40 16.23
CA CYS A 18 6.35 -29.03 17.51
C CYS A 18 6.97 -27.63 17.51
N LYS A 19 7.55 -27.19 16.37
CA LYS A 19 8.19 -25.89 16.24
C LYS A 19 7.20 -24.78 15.87
N ALA A 20 6.26 -25.09 15.02
CA ALA A 20 5.28 -24.16 14.49
C ALA A 20 3.89 -24.81 14.40
N PRO A 21 3.19 -24.95 15.52
CA PRO A 21 1.84 -25.46 15.52
C PRO A 21 0.89 -24.59 14.69
N MET A 22 -0.25 -25.17 14.31
CA MET A 22 -1.27 -24.45 13.56
C MET A 22 -1.62 -23.11 14.21
N GLY A 23 -1.60 -22.03 13.45
CA GLY A 23 -1.86 -20.66 13.92
C GLY A 23 -0.60 -19.89 14.37
N THR A 24 0.59 -20.48 14.27
CA THR A 24 1.85 -19.77 14.50
C THR A 24 2.07 -18.70 13.44
N TYR A 25 2.36 -17.48 13.89
CA TYR A 25 2.76 -16.40 12.99
C TYR A 25 4.20 -16.64 12.50
N ILE A 26 4.37 -16.57 11.17
CA ILE A 26 5.67 -16.72 10.52
C ILE A 26 5.89 -15.46 9.67
N SER A 27 7.07 -14.88 9.80
CA SER A 27 7.45 -13.68 9.06
C SER A 27 8.85 -13.85 8.48
N PHE A 28 9.09 -13.25 7.33
CA PHE A 28 10.44 -13.17 6.77
C PHE A 28 11.33 -12.28 7.64
N ASP A 29 12.58 -12.69 7.82
CA ASP A 29 13.60 -11.90 8.51
C ASP A 29 14.47 -11.16 7.49
N THR A 30 13.85 -10.18 6.83
CA THR A 30 14.52 -9.35 5.82
C THR A 30 14.97 -8.05 6.47
N PRO A 31 16.28 -7.73 6.45
CA PRO A 31 16.78 -6.47 6.99
C PRO A 31 16.33 -5.29 6.13
N TYR A 32 16.18 -4.13 6.77
CA TYR A 32 16.07 -2.86 6.06
C TYR A 32 17.44 -2.39 5.60
N VAL A 33 17.58 -2.07 4.32
CA VAL A 33 18.82 -1.58 3.71
C VAL A 33 18.51 -0.45 2.75
N GLU A 34 19.19 0.68 2.90
CA GLU A 34 19.20 1.74 1.91
C GLU A 34 20.36 1.56 0.94
N TYR A 35 20.14 1.81 -0.34
CA TYR A 35 21.17 1.65 -1.37
C TYR A 35 20.91 2.54 -2.59
N GLY A 36 21.94 2.63 -3.43
CA GLY A 36 21.89 3.40 -4.66
C GLY A 36 21.48 4.85 -4.42
N ASP A 37 20.63 5.37 -5.27
CA ASP A 37 20.13 6.74 -5.23
C ASP A 37 18.80 6.80 -4.47
N GLY A 38 18.84 6.63 -3.15
CA GLY A 38 17.67 6.74 -2.26
C GLY A 38 16.61 5.64 -2.43
N PHE A 39 17.03 4.43 -2.82
CA PHE A 39 16.20 3.25 -2.74
C PHE A 39 16.35 2.58 -1.39
N ALA A 40 15.26 2.02 -0.90
CA ALA A 40 15.24 1.18 0.28
C ALA A 40 14.69 -0.20 -0.05
N CYS A 41 15.30 -1.22 0.55
CA CYS A 41 14.88 -2.61 0.48
C CYS A 41 14.48 -3.09 1.86
N GLY A 42 13.38 -3.80 1.97
CA GLY A 42 12.88 -4.33 3.24
C GLY A 42 11.61 -5.14 3.07
N LYS A 43 11.08 -5.64 4.18
CA LYS A 43 9.83 -6.39 4.18
C LYS A 43 8.63 -5.47 4.42
N ALA A 44 7.50 -5.84 3.82
CA ALA A 44 6.19 -5.25 4.10
C ALA A 44 6.20 -3.71 4.00
N PHE A 45 6.83 -3.14 2.97
CA PHE A 45 6.62 -1.73 2.66
C PHE A 45 5.17 -1.46 2.29
N ASP A 46 4.51 -2.41 1.69
CA ASP A 46 3.08 -2.54 1.66
C ASP A 46 2.60 -3.29 2.92
N ASP A 47 1.91 -2.64 3.92
CA ASP A 47 1.66 -1.21 3.84
C ASP A 47 2.27 -0.45 5.03
N ARG A 48 3.56 -0.56 5.25
CA ARG A 48 4.26 0.25 6.26
C ARG A 48 4.51 1.67 5.80
N VAL A 49 4.54 1.92 4.48
CA VAL A 49 4.72 3.28 3.95
C VAL A 49 3.48 4.13 4.19
N GLY A 50 2.28 3.60 3.95
CA GLY A 50 1.04 4.28 4.29
C GLY A 50 0.86 4.48 5.80
N CYS A 51 1.25 3.49 6.61
CA CYS A 51 1.30 3.64 8.06
C CYS A 51 2.23 4.79 8.49
N LEU A 52 3.40 4.94 7.88
CA LEU A 52 4.32 6.03 8.16
C LEU A 52 3.72 7.39 7.79
N SER A 53 3.08 7.48 6.63
CA SER A 53 2.40 8.70 6.19
C SER A 53 1.27 9.10 7.15
N LEU A 54 0.45 8.15 7.62
CA LEU A 54 -0.58 8.41 8.64
C LEU A 54 0.02 8.86 9.97
N LEU A 55 1.12 8.26 10.43
CA LEU A 55 1.79 8.67 11.68
C LEU A 55 2.34 10.09 11.59
N ARG A 56 2.80 10.52 10.43
CA ARG A 56 3.23 11.90 10.18
C ARG A 56 2.04 12.86 10.18
N LEU A 57 0.95 12.52 9.47
CA LEU A 57 -0.27 13.33 9.44
C LEU A 57 -0.86 13.56 10.83
N LEU A 58 -0.78 12.59 11.73
CA LEU A 58 -1.24 12.75 13.12
C LEU A 58 -0.40 13.74 13.95
N GLN A 59 0.75 14.18 13.44
CA GLN A 59 1.60 15.18 14.09
C GLN A 59 1.32 16.60 13.58
N GLU A 60 0.52 16.74 12.53
CA GLU A 60 0.18 18.02 11.93
C GLU A 60 -1.12 18.60 12.50
N GLU A 61 -1.21 19.92 12.56
CA GLU A 61 -2.46 20.63 12.82
C GLU A 61 -3.26 20.76 11.52
N LEU A 62 -4.32 20.00 11.40
CA LEU A 62 -5.15 19.98 10.20
C LEU A 62 -6.41 20.83 10.37
N PRO A 63 -6.88 21.52 9.30
CA PRO A 63 -8.09 22.34 9.34
C PRO A 63 -9.39 21.50 9.23
N VAL A 64 -9.31 20.19 9.34
CA VAL A 64 -10.41 19.23 9.21
C VAL A 64 -10.31 18.16 10.29
N ASP A 65 -11.43 17.53 10.60
CA ASP A 65 -11.43 16.35 11.47
C ASP A 65 -10.81 15.16 10.71
N LEU A 66 -9.77 14.59 11.26
CA LEU A 66 -9.07 13.42 10.72
C LEU A 66 -9.28 12.21 11.62
N VAL A 67 -9.70 11.10 11.03
CA VAL A 67 -9.68 9.78 11.66
C VAL A 67 -8.66 8.91 10.94
N ALA A 68 -7.52 8.66 11.57
CA ALA A 68 -6.50 7.77 11.04
C ALA A 68 -6.80 6.33 11.47
N CYS A 69 -7.03 5.45 10.51
CA CYS A 69 -7.36 4.05 10.73
C CYS A 69 -6.20 3.16 10.27
N PHE A 70 -5.51 2.52 11.22
CA PHE A 70 -4.55 1.45 10.95
C PHE A 70 -5.30 0.13 10.98
N VAL A 71 -5.70 -0.35 9.83
CA VAL A 71 -6.55 -1.54 9.72
C VAL A 71 -5.74 -2.81 9.50
N SER A 72 -6.31 -3.94 9.86
CA SER A 72 -5.73 -5.26 9.65
C SER A 72 -6.46 -6.02 8.54
N GLU A 73 -5.83 -7.10 8.06
CA GLU A 73 -6.44 -8.04 7.11
C GLU A 73 -6.80 -7.42 5.75
N GLU A 74 -6.01 -6.43 5.29
CA GLU A 74 -6.12 -5.89 3.92
C GLU A 74 -5.84 -7.02 2.91
N GLU A 75 -4.70 -7.70 3.03
CA GLU A 75 -4.16 -8.74 2.15
C GLU A 75 -5.05 -10.00 2.03
N VAL A 76 -6.05 -10.12 2.88
CA VAL A 76 -6.99 -11.25 2.88
C VAL A 76 -8.43 -10.79 2.68
N GLY A 77 -8.63 -9.65 2.05
CA GLY A 77 -9.92 -9.14 1.57
C GLY A 77 -10.43 -7.89 2.25
N CYS A 78 -9.55 -6.95 2.63
CA CYS A 78 -9.89 -5.60 3.11
C CYS A 78 -10.86 -5.61 4.31
N ARG A 79 -10.70 -6.60 5.21
CA ARG A 79 -11.68 -6.89 6.26
C ARG A 79 -11.75 -5.80 7.31
N GLY A 80 -10.59 -5.29 7.73
CA GLY A 80 -10.49 -4.22 8.72
C GLY A 80 -11.10 -2.92 8.23
N ALA A 81 -10.82 -2.53 7.00
CA ALA A 81 -11.34 -1.29 6.39
C ALA A 81 -12.87 -1.27 6.30
N LYS A 82 -13.49 -2.42 6.02
CA LYS A 82 -14.95 -2.52 6.00
C LYS A 82 -15.57 -2.16 7.35
N GLY A 83 -14.99 -2.68 8.44
CA GLY A 83 -15.45 -2.39 9.80
C GLY A 83 -15.19 -0.96 10.22
N ALA A 84 -13.99 -0.44 9.92
CA ALA A 84 -13.59 0.91 10.23
C ALA A 84 -14.50 1.94 9.53
N ALA A 85 -14.69 1.82 8.23
CA ALA A 85 -15.54 2.73 7.46
C ALA A 85 -17.02 2.69 7.92
N PHE A 86 -17.50 1.51 8.31
CA PHE A 86 -18.86 1.40 8.85
C PHE A 86 -19.03 2.12 10.19
N GLN A 87 -18.03 2.06 11.07
CA GLN A 87 -18.10 2.67 12.40
C GLN A 87 -17.84 4.18 12.37
N GLN A 88 -16.89 4.62 11.54
CA GLN A 88 -16.46 6.01 11.51
C GLN A 88 -17.34 6.92 10.67
N GLU A 89 -18.14 6.37 9.74
CA GLU A 89 -19.03 7.12 8.85
C GLU A 89 -18.32 8.32 8.17
N PRO A 90 -17.18 8.14 7.51
CA PRO A 90 -16.43 9.26 6.98
C PRO A 90 -17.13 9.89 5.76
N ASP A 91 -17.04 11.21 5.61
CA ASP A 91 -17.48 11.93 4.42
C ASP A 91 -16.60 11.61 3.20
N ILE A 92 -15.32 11.34 3.43
CA ILE A 92 -14.30 11.05 2.42
C ILE A 92 -13.37 9.97 2.95
N GLY A 93 -12.99 9.00 2.12
CA GLY A 93 -11.94 8.03 2.37
C GLY A 93 -10.70 8.34 1.53
N ILE A 94 -9.54 8.49 2.19
CA ILE A 94 -8.24 8.55 1.54
C ILE A 94 -7.48 7.31 1.97
N VAL A 95 -7.06 6.50 0.99
CA VAL A 95 -6.26 5.30 1.23
C VAL A 95 -4.82 5.60 0.89
N LEU A 96 -3.94 5.32 1.83
CA LEU A 96 -2.49 5.41 1.67
C LEU A 96 -1.94 3.99 1.69
N GLU A 97 -1.22 3.58 0.65
CA GLU A 97 -0.75 2.20 0.49
C GLU A 97 0.52 2.11 -0.36
N GLY A 98 1.05 0.89 -0.50
CA GLY A 98 2.00 0.52 -1.55
C GLY A 98 1.28 0.00 -2.80
N THR A 99 1.88 0.10 -3.99
CA THR A 99 1.34 -0.52 -5.20
C THR A 99 2.43 -1.11 -6.07
N THR A 100 2.12 -2.18 -6.81
CA THR A 100 3.07 -2.72 -7.80
C THR A 100 3.42 -1.67 -8.85
N CYS A 101 4.71 -1.54 -9.18
CA CYS A 101 5.14 -0.69 -10.28
C CYS A 101 5.38 -1.46 -11.58
N ASN A 102 5.95 -2.65 -11.51
CA ASN A 102 6.27 -3.49 -12.68
C ASN A 102 7.19 -2.79 -13.71
N ASP A 103 8.05 -1.89 -13.25
CA ASP A 103 8.96 -1.04 -14.03
C ASP A 103 10.37 -1.63 -14.13
N LEU A 104 10.49 -2.95 -14.25
CA LEU A 104 11.78 -3.64 -14.37
C LEU A 104 12.30 -3.55 -15.80
N GLY A 105 13.62 -3.59 -15.95
CA GLY A 105 14.28 -3.32 -17.24
C GLY A 105 13.98 -4.32 -18.38
N ASP A 106 13.39 -5.46 -18.09
CA ASP A 106 12.94 -6.45 -19.06
C ASP A 106 11.42 -6.39 -19.34
N VAL A 107 10.71 -5.46 -18.69
CA VAL A 107 9.28 -5.27 -18.87
C VAL A 107 9.02 -4.13 -19.86
N PRO A 108 8.18 -4.32 -20.89
CA PRO A 108 7.80 -3.24 -21.80
C PRO A 108 7.10 -2.09 -21.05
N GLU A 109 7.39 -0.83 -21.40
CA GLU A 109 6.76 0.36 -20.79
C GLU A 109 5.24 0.32 -20.79
N THR A 110 4.62 -0.29 -21.81
CA THR A 110 3.17 -0.45 -21.91
C THR A 110 2.59 -1.39 -20.85
N ALA A 111 3.43 -2.16 -20.17
CA ALA A 111 3.05 -3.06 -19.08
C ALA A 111 3.43 -2.50 -17.69
N HIS A 112 4.06 -1.33 -17.63
CA HIS A 112 4.31 -0.64 -16.38
C HIS A 112 2.99 -0.19 -15.75
N VAL A 113 2.84 -0.41 -14.45
CA VAL A 113 1.68 0.06 -13.68
C VAL A 113 1.88 1.49 -13.20
N CYS A 114 3.08 1.74 -12.71
CA CYS A 114 3.65 3.03 -12.35
C CYS A 114 5.17 2.86 -12.28
N GLU A 115 5.91 3.92 -11.99
CA GLU A 115 7.37 3.90 -11.99
C GLU A 115 7.93 4.37 -10.64
N ALA A 116 8.88 3.63 -10.08
CA ALA A 116 9.59 4.03 -8.88
C ALA A 116 10.49 5.25 -9.17
N GLY A 117 10.37 6.29 -8.34
CA GLY A 117 11.10 7.56 -8.51
C GLY A 117 10.32 8.65 -9.23
N GLN A 118 9.09 8.38 -9.67
CA GLN A 118 8.21 9.37 -10.31
C GLN A 118 7.16 9.96 -9.36
N GLY A 119 7.30 9.71 -8.06
CA GLY A 119 6.40 10.20 -7.04
C GLY A 119 5.19 9.31 -6.78
N VAL A 120 4.28 9.80 -5.95
CA VAL A 120 3.07 9.08 -5.55
C VAL A 120 2.19 8.74 -6.76
N ALA A 121 1.70 7.51 -6.82
CA ALA A 121 0.77 7.05 -7.85
C ALA A 121 -0.69 7.27 -7.40
N VAL A 122 -1.42 8.11 -8.12
CA VAL A 122 -2.84 8.38 -7.88
C VAL A 122 -3.67 7.41 -8.71
N SER A 123 -4.48 6.57 -8.05
CA SER A 123 -5.31 5.57 -8.74
C SER A 123 -6.66 6.15 -9.14
N PHE A 124 -7.02 6.05 -10.41
CA PHE A 124 -8.39 6.34 -10.87
C PHE A 124 -9.30 5.12 -10.69
N MET A 125 -8.81 3.95 -11.02
CA MET A 125 -9.57 2.69 -10.94
C MET A 125 -8.60 1.52 -10.69
N ASP A 126 -9.05 0.56 -9.92
CA ASP A 126 -8.42 -0.75 -9.74
C ASP A 126 -9.47 -1.86 -9.81
N GLY A 127 -9.11 -3.09 -9.44
CA GLY A 127 -10.03 -4.24 -9.46
C GLY A 127 -11.14 -4.19 -8.39
N ALA A 128 -11.05 -3.31 -7.41
CA ALA A 128 -11.97 -3.22 -6.27
C ALA A 128 -12.68 -1.87 -6.13
N SER A 129 -12.09 -0.78 -6.62
CA SER A 129 -12.57 0.58 -6.44
C SER A 129 -12.52 1.42 -7.72
N ILE A 130 -13.34 2.46 -7.73
CA ILE A 130 -13.28 3.56 -8.70
C ILE A 130 -13.24 4.85 -7.90
N ALA A 131 -12.17 5.62 -8.05
CA ALA A 131 -12.00 6.86 -7.32
C ALA A 131 -13.11 7.86 -7.62
N ASN A 132 -13.53 8.61 -6.61
CA ASN A 132 -14.40 9.74 -6.84
C ASN A 132 -13.70 10.75 -7.75
N ARG A 133 -14.33 11.10 -8.88
CA ARG A 133 -13.73 11.95 -9.91
C ARG A 133 -13.27 13.32 -9.40
N ALA A 134 -14.02 13.90 -8.46
CA ALA A 134 -13.65 15.19 -7.89
C ALA A 134 -12.43 15.08 -6.98
N LEU A 135 -12.37 14.05 -6.13
CA LEU A 135 -11.21 13.78 -5.26
C LEU A 135 -9.96 13.46 -6.08
N PHE A 136 -10.09 12.59 -7.09
CA PHE A 136 -8.99 12.25 -7.99
C PHE A 136 -8.40 13.49 -8.68
N ARG A 137 -9.25 14.36 -9.24
CA ARG A 137 -8.81 15.62 -9.84
C ARG A 137 -8.17 16.55 -8.82
N LYS A 138 -8.80 16.67 -7.64
CA LYS A 138 -8.26 17.52 -6.57
C LYS A 138 -6.87 17.07 -6.13
N ALA A 139 -6.63 15.76 -5.98
CA ALA A 139 -5.32 15.23 -5.66
C ALA A 139 -4.26 15.62 -6.71
N LEU A 140 -4.57 15.46 -8.00
CA LEU A 140 -3.67 15.85 -9.08
C LEU A 140 -3.45 17.38 -9.15
N ASP A 141 -4.48 18.17 -8.90
CA ASP A 141 -4.38 19.63 -8.92
C ASP A 141 -3.53 20.14 -7.75
N VAL A 142 -3.70 19.58 -6.55
CA VAL A 142 -2.85 19.90 -5.38
C VAL A 142 -1.41 19.51 -5.65
N ALA A 143 -1.16 18.29 -6.10
CA ALA A 143 0.18 17.82 -6.39
C ALA A 143 0.91 18.72 -7.41
N LYS A 144 0.18 19.22 -8.42
CA LYS A 144 0.68 20.20 -9.39
C LYS A 144 0.99 21.56 -8.76
N GLN A 145 0.07 22.08 -7.94
CA GLN A 145 0.18 23.40 -7.33
C GLN A 145 1.35 23.46 -6.34
N GLU A 146 1.53 22.40 -5.56
CA GLU A 146 2.57 22.29 -4.53
C GLU A 146 3.89 21.69 -5.08
N ASN A 147 3.95 21.37 -6.38
CA ASN A 147 5.11 20.74 -7.03
C ASN A 147 5.48 19.38 -6.43
N ILE A 148 4.50 18.63 -5.95
CA ILE A 148 4.70 17.28 -5.43
C ILE A 148 4.87 16.30 -6.60
N PRO A 149 5.95 15.51 -6.65
CA PRO A 149 6.12 14.47 -7.66
C PRO A 149 4.97 13.47 -7.62
N HIS A 150 4.31 13.27 -8.74
CA HIS A 150 3.14 12.39 -8.83
C HIS A 150 2.95 11.81 -10.22
N GLN A 151 2.26 10.71 -10.27
CA GLN A 151 1.89 10.03 -11.51
C GLN A 151 0.48 9.44 -11.39
N VAL A 152 -0.13 9.08 -12.51
CA VAL A 152 -1.39 8.33 -12.53
C VAL A 152 -1.07 6.85 -12.71
N LYS A 153 -1.67 5.99 -11.91
CA LYS A 153 -1.57 4.54 -12.09
C LYS A 153 -2.17 4.12 -13.43
N HIS A 154 -1.39 3.47 -14.28
CA HIS A 154 -1.79 3.16 -15.67
C HIS A 154 -2.59 1.87 -15.81
N SER A 155 -2.69 1.05 -14.78
CA SER A 155 -3.32 -0.27 -14.81
C SER A 155 -4.42 -0.38 -13.76
N VAL A 156 -5.43 -1.17 -14.07
CA VAL A 156 -6.52 -1.56 -13.15
C VAL A 156 -6.18 -2.78 -12.29
N SER A 157 -4.91 -3.17 -12.25
CA SER A 157 -4.45 -4.33 -11.47
C SER A 157 -4.55 -4.10 -9.96
N GLY A 158 -4.79 -5.20 -9.23
CA GLY A 158 -4.89 -5.20 -7.77
C GLY A 158 -6.24 -4.68 -7.26
N GLY A 159 -6.32 -4.51 -5.98
CA GLY A 159 -7.44 -3.92 -5.24
C GLY A 159 -6.92 -3.53 -3.87
N ASN A 160 -7.65 -2.75 -3.11
CA ASN A 160 -7.23 -2.22 -1.82
C ASN A 160 -8.43 -1.85 -0.95
N ASP A 161 -8.15 -1.32 0.22
CA ASP A 161 -9.13 -0.89 1.20
C ASP A 161 -10.14 0.13 0.67
N GLY A 162 -9.80 0.91 -0.35
CA GLY A 162 -10.70 1.83 -1.03
C GLY A 162 -11.97 1.16 -1.53
N GLY A 163 -11.87 -0.08 -2.03
CA GLY A 163 -13.02 -0.85 -2.46
C GLY A 163 -13.97 -1.24 -1.32
N ALA A 164 -13.44 -1.50 -0.12
CA ALA A 164 -14.27 -1.79 1.05
C ALA A 164 -14.91 -0.51 1.61
N ILE A 165 -14.14 0.58 1.70
CA ILE A 165 -14.60 1.89 2.16
C ILE A 165 -15.69 2.42 1.24
N GLN A 166 -15.49 2.39 -0.08
CA GLN A 166 -16.45 2.88 -1.08
C GLN A 166 -17.82 2.23 -0.97
N ARG A 167 -17.88 0.98 -0.52
CA ARG A 167 -19.12 0.20 -0.37
C ARG A 167 -19.69 0.21 1.05
N ALA A 168 -19.10 0.97 1.96
CA ALA A 168 -19.60 1.06 3.33
C ALA A 168 -20.87 1.93 3.37
N ARG A 169 -21.85 1.48 4.15
CA ARG A 169 -23.14 2.18 4.34
C ARG A 169 -23.80 2.61 3.02
N GLU A 170 -24.02 3.88 2.83
CA GLU A 170 -24.64 4.48 1.63
C GLU A 170 -23.62 4.79 0.53
N GLY A 171 -22.36 4.45 0.77
CA GLY A 171 -21.25 4.72 -0.11
C GLY A 171 -20.41 5.90 0.34
N VAL A 172 -19.07 5.76 0.29
CA VAL A 172 -18.11 6.79 0.67
C VAL A 172 -17.26 7.16 -0.54
N PRO A 173 -17.14 8.45 -0.90
CA PRO A 173 -16.21 8.90 -1.92
C PRO A 173 -14.77 8.56 -1.52
N VAL A 174 -14.01 7.90 -2.41
CA VAL A 174 -12.63 7.50 -2.10
C VAL A 174 -11.65 8.01 -3.14
N VAL A 175 -10.38 8.15 -2.71
CA VAL A 175 -9.19 8.28 -3.55
C VAL A 175 -8.07 7.45 -2.93
N VAL A 176 -7.21 6.89 -3.78
CA VAL A 176 -6.10 6.04 -3.37
C VAL A 176 -4.79 6.66 -3.85
N LEU A 177 -3.86 6.81 -2.91
CA LEU A 177 -2.53 7.37 -3.11
C LEU A 177 -1.50 6.31 -2.73
N SER A 178 -0.75 5.82 -3.71
CA SER A 178 0.10 4.65 -3.51
C SER A 178 1.58 4.97 -3.75
N VAL A 179 2.46 4.41 -2.92
CA VAL A 179 3.90 4.42 -3.17
C VAL A 179 4.26 3.30 -4.16
N PRO A 180 4.94 3.60 -5.28
CA PRO A 180 5.43 2.58 -6.19
C PRO A 180 6.37 1.60 -5.47
N CYS A 181 6.06 0.31 -5.56
CA CYS A 181 6.78 -0.74 -4.88
C CYS A 181 7.16 -1.86 -5.85
N ARG A 182 8.47 -2.12 -6.01
CA ARG A 182 8.99 -3.28 -6.73
C ARG A 182 8.95 -4.50 -5.84
N TYR A 183 8.67 -5.66 -6.42
CA TYR A 183 8.63 -6.95 -5.70
C TYR A 183 7.65 -6.95 -4.51
N ILE A 184 6.54 -6.24 -4.65
CA ILE A 184 5.45 -6.23 -3.67
C ILE A 184 4.97 -7.66 -3.38
N HIS A 185 4.47 -7.95 -2.17
CA HIS A 185 4.04 -9.29 -1.72
C HIS A 185 5.17 -10.34 -1.73
N SER A 186 6.43 -9.91 -1.76
CA SER A 186 7.59 -10.79 -1.65
C SER A 186 8.29 -10.65 -0.29
N PRO A 187 9.23 -11.55 0.04
CA PRO A 187 10.01 -11.41 1.28
C PRO A 187 10.79 -10.10 1.40
N SER A 188 11.09 -9.48 0.27
CA SER A 188 11.89 -8.27 0.20
C SER A 188 11.40 -7.37 -0.93
N SER A 189 10.78 -6.28 -0.58
CA SER A 189 10.28 -5.28 -1.52
C SER A 189 11.19 -4.05 -1.57
N VAL A 190 11.02 -3.23 -2.60
CA VAL A 190 11.87 -2.06 -2.85
C VAL A 190 11.00 -0.85 -3.16
N VAL A 191 11.30 0.26 -2.48
CA VAL A 191 10.67 1.56 -2.71
C VAL A 191 11.72 2.64 -2.92
N LYS A 192 11.35 3.73 -3.57
CA LYS A 192 12.13 4.96 -3.61
C LYS A 192 11.68 5.86 -2.47
N LEU A 193 12.58 6.32 -1.62
CA LEU A 193 12.24 7.12 -0.44
C LEU A 193 11.58 8.45 -0.82
N SER A 194 11.95 9.06 -1.95
CA SER A 194 11.28 10.27 -2.45
C SER A 194 9.81 10.07 -2.79
N ASP A 195 9.41 8.86 -3.18
CA ASP A 195 8.00 8.57 -3.48
C ASP A 195 7.18 8.43 -2.18
N VAL A 196 7.81 7.93 -1.12
CA VAL A 196 7.20 7.91 0.24
C VAL A 196 6.99 9.34 0.73
N GLU A 197 7.97 10.23 0.56
CA GLU A 197 7.81 11.66 0.90
C GLU A 197 6.70 12.31 0.07
N SER A 198 6.56 11.96 -1.21
CA SER A 198 5.50 12.48 -2.08
C SER A 198 4.10 12.01 -1.68
N GLN A 199 3.96 10.84 -1.05
CA GLN A 199 2.67 10.37 -0.55
C GLN A 199 2.22 11.16 0.69
N PHE A 200 3.17 11.56 1.53
CA PHE A 200 2.90 12.33 2.74
C PHE A 200 2.62 13.81 2.45
N ALA A 201 3.34 14.41 1.48
CA ALA A 201 3.26 15.82 1.14
C ALA A 201 1.91 16.22 0.56
#